data_d1f92d9373198e8aeaebc1d87f4dca6e
#
_entry.id   d1f92d9373198e8aeaebc1d87f4dca6e
#
_cell.length_a   1.000
_cell.length_b   1.000
_cell.length_c   1.000
_cell.angle_alpha   90.00
_cell.angle_beta   90.00
_cell.angle_gamma   90.00
#
_symmetry.space_group_name_H-M   'P 1'
#
loop_
_entity.id
_entity.type
_entity.pdbx_description
1 polymer ?
#
loop_
_entity_poly.entity_id
_entity_poly.type
_entity_poly.pdbx_seq_one_letter_code
_entity_poly.pdbx_strand_id
1 'polypeptide(L)'
;MALNFVDSTKPMALVSIPYGDILLNADDAVALFKIMCKAAIVEYDWSAAAHKLKDLGHDGPAKMRAFTLEDYAKLALNSDA
;
A
#
# COMPACT_ATOMS: atom_id res chain seq x y z
N MET A 1 -5.67 -9.57 -16.61
CA MET A 1 -4.82 -9.40 -15.43
C MET A 1 -5.37 -10.21 -14.26
N ALA A 2 -4.51 -10.81 -13.49
CA ALA A 2 -4.93 -11.62 -12.36
C ALA A 2 -4.88 -10.81 -11.05
N LEU A 3 -6.04 -10.56 -10.45
CA LEU A 3 -6.16 -10.02 -9.09
C LEU A 3 -6.53 -11.16 -8.14
N ASN A 4 -5.88 -12.32 -8.31
CA ASN A 4 -6.31 -13.59 -7.71
C ASN A 4 -6.14 -13.64 -6.20
N PHE A 5 -5.33 -12.77 -5.63
CA PHE A 5 -5.04 -12.80 -4.20
C PHE A 5 -5.95 -11.87 -3.38
N VAL A 6 -6.78 -11.08 -4.06
CA VAL A 6 -7.72 -10.18 -3.41
C VAL A 6 -9.12 -10.64 -3.74
N ASP A 7 -9.90 -10.98 -2.72
CA ASP A 7 -11.27 -11.43 -2.87
C ASP A 7 -12.20 -10.21 -2.99
N SER A 8 -12.66 -9.94 -4.21
CA SER A 8 -13.53 -8.78 -4.46
C SER A 8 -14.94 -8.92 -3.89
N THR A 9 -15.32 -10.11 -3.41
CA THR A 9 -16.61 -10.33 -2.74
C THR A 9 -16.59 -9.92 -1.27
N LYS A 10 -15.43 -9.61 -0.73
CA LYS A 10 -15.23 -9.15 0.65
C LYS A 10 -14.77 -7.70 0.65
N PRO A 11 -14.93 -6.99 1.79
CA PRO A 11 -14.41 -5.64 1.90
C PRO A 11 -12.92 -5.56 1.55
N MET A 12 -12.55 -4.52 0.82
CA MET A 12 -11.19 -4.26 0.38
C MET A 12 -10.71 -2.92 0.91
N ALA A 13 -9.41 -2.76 1.04
CA ALA A 13 -8.80 -1.50 1.40
C ALA A 13 -7.48 -1.30 0.66
N LEU A 14 -7.14 -0.05 0.44
CA LEU A 14 -5.90 0.36 -0.20
C LEU A 14 -4.97 0.92 0.88
N VAL A 15 -3.78 0.36 0.97
CA VAL A 15 -2.74 0.87 1.87
C VAL A 15 -1.72 1.59 1.01
N SER A 16 -1.59 2.89 1.23
CA SER A 16 -0.63 3.73 0.50
C SER A 16 0.66 3.81 1.30
N ILE A 17 1.76 3.42 0.69
CA ILE A 17 3.10 3.51 1.26
C ILE A 17 3.94 4.42 0.36
N PRO A 18 5.13 4.88 0.82
CA PRO A 18 5.93 5.83 0.05
C PRO A 18 6.32 5.37 -1.36
N TYR A 19 6.29 4.07 -1.63
CA TYR A 19 6.70 3.51 -2.92
C TYR A 19 5.55 3.07 -3.81
N GLY A 20 4.31 3.19 -3.33
CA GLY A 20 3.14 2.78 -4.11
C GLY A 20 1.95 2.44 -3.25
N ASP A 21 0.94 1.90 -3.87
CA ASP A 21 -0.30 1.51 -3.22
C ASP A 21 -0.46 0.01 -3.27
N ILE A 22 -0.94 -0.58 -2.18
CA ILE A 22 -1.15 -2.01 -2.05
C ILE A 22 -2.62 -2.27 -1.81
N LEU A 23 -3.24 -3.08 -2.68
CA LEU A 23 -4.63 -3.48 -2.53
C LEU A 23 -4.71 -4.80 -1.76
N LEU A 24 -5.53 -4.83 -0.73
CA LEU A 24 -5.71 -6.00 0.13
C LEU A 24 -7.18 -6.12 0.52
N ASN A 25 -7.58 -7.32 0.96
CA ASN A 25 -8.82 -7.41 1.71
C ASN A 25 -8.68 -6.66 3.04
N ALA A 26 -9.78 -6.15 3.57
CA ALA A 26 -9.75 -5.20 4.68
C ALA A 26 -9.02 -5.75 5.93
N ASP A 27 -9.22 -7.03 6.24
CA ASP A 27 -8.57 -7.64 7.41
C ASP A 27 -7.04 -7.63 7.26
N ASP A 28 -6.55 -7.99 6.07
CA ASP A 28 -5.12 -7.98 5.78
C ASP A 28 -4.56 -6.57 5.73
N ALA A 29 -5.36 -5.63 5.22
CA ALA A 29 -4.96 -4.22 5.15
C ALA A 29 -4.78 -3.63 6.55
N VAL A 30 -5.67 -3.94 7.49
CA VAL A 30 -5.55 -3.51 8.88
C VAL A 30 -4.27 -4.07 9.50
N ALA A 31 -3.98 -5.36 9.29
CA ALA A 31 -2.78 -5.99 9.80
C ALA A 31 -1.51 -5.34 9.23
N LEU A 32 -1.48 -5.11 7.92
CA LEU A 32 -0.35 -4.45 7.28
C LEU A 32 -0.18 -3.01 7.79
N PHE A 33 -1.27 -2.28 7.91
CA PHE A 33 -1.24 -0.90 8.39
C PHE A 33 -0.65 -0.83 9.81
N LYS A 34 -1.06 -1.73 10.69
CA LYS A 34 -0.53 -1.80 12.06
C LYS A 34 0.97 -2.06 12.07
N ILE A 35 1.43 -2.96 11.20
CA ILE A 35 2.86 -3.25 11.07
C ILE A 35 3.61 -2.02 10.55
N MET A 36 3.08 -1.37 9.52
CA MET A 36 3.72 -0.20 8.91
C MET A 36 3.82 0.98 9.89
N CYS A 37 2.85 1.14 10.78
CA CYS A 37 2.90 2.19 11.80
C CYS A 37 4.06 2.01 12.79
N LYS A 38 4.62 0.81 12.88
CA LYS A 38 5.76 0.49 13.75
C LYS A 38 7.07 0.36 12.98
N ALA A 39 7.01 0.44 11.64
CA ALA A 39 8.17 0.22 10.80
C ALA A 39 8.87 1.52 10.49
N ALA A 40 10.18 1.44 10.30
CA ALA A 40 10.96 2.54 9.76
C ALA A 40 11.16 2.31 8.27
N ILE A 41 10.97 3.34 7.48
CA ILE A 41 11.30 3.30 6.05
C ILE A 41 12.71 3.82 5.88
N VAL A 42 13.55 3.02 5.23
CA VAL A 42 14.94 3.39 4.97
C VAL A 42 15.18 3.47 3.47
N GLU A 43 16.15 4.29 3.10
CA GLU A 43 16.59 4.39 1.72
C GLU A 43 18.13 4.35 1.69
N TYR A 44 18.69 3.97 0.54
CA TYR A 44 20.13 3.93 0.39
C TYR A 44 20.64 5.29 -0.11
N ASP A 45 21.57 5.85 0.66
CA ASP A 45 22.21 7.10 0.28
C ASP A 45 23.53 6.77 -0.43
N TRP A 46 23.55 6.95 -1.75
CA TRP A 46 24.73 6.62 -2.56
C TRP A 46 25.93 7.52 -2.26
N SER A 47 25.69 8.76 -1.83
CA SER A 47 26.78 9.68 -1.50
C SER A 47 27.48 9.30 -0.20
N ALA A 48 26.74 8.76 0.76
CA ALA A 48 27.28 8.28 2.04
C ALA A 48 27.64 6.80 2.02
N ALA A 49 27.27 6.07 0.97
CA ALA A 49 27.40 4.62 0.85
C ALA A 49 26.80 3.87 2.05
N ALA A 50 25.62 4.31 2.51
CA ALA A 50 24.95 3.75 3.68
C ALA A 50 23.46 3.96 3.59
N HIS A 51 22.69 3.19 4.36
CA HIS A 51 21.26 3.41 4.52
C HIS A 51 21.01 4.58 5.47
N LYS A 52 19.93 5.27 5.23
CA LYS A 52 19.43 6.32 6.12
C LYS A 52 17.91 6.24 6.24
N LEU A 53 17.36 6.87 7.27
CA LEU A 53 15.91 6.95 7.41
C LEU A 53 15.36 7.88 6.33
N LYS A 54 14.26 7.42 5.70
CA LYS A 54 13.53 8.25 4.75
C LYS A 54 12.72 9.30 5.51
N ASP A 55 12.84 10.55 5.08
CA ASP A 55 12.03 11.63 5.63
C ASP A 55 10.62 11.54 5.03
N LEU A 56 9.65 11.24 5.87
CA LEU A 56 8.24 11.12 5.48
C LEU A 56 7.43 12.37 5.82
N GLY A 57 8.08 13.38 6.40
CA GLY A 57 7.39 14.58 6.84
C GLY A 57 6.36 14.27 7.91
N HIS A 58 5.16 14.84 7.77
CA HIS A 58 4.07 14.64 8.74
C HIS A 58 3.14 13.47 8.40
N ASP A 59 3.36 12.82 7.26
CA ASP A 59 2.40 11.83 6.73
C ASP A 59 2.56 10.44 7.34
N GLY A 60 3.70 10.16 7.93
CA GLY A 60 3.99 8.84 8.45
C GLY A 60 4.26 7.82 7.34
N PRO A 61 4.46 6.53 7.72
CA PRO A 61 4.88 5.51 6.77
C PRO A 61 3.77 4.95 5.90
N ALA A 62 2.50 5.09 6.30
CA ALA A 62 1.39 4.51 5.56
C ALA A 62 0.10 5.27 5.79
N LYS A 63 -0.81 5.15 4.82
CA LYS A 63 -2.20 5.61 4.91
C LYS A 63 -3.09 4.48 4.42
N MET A 64 -4.34 4.44 4.88
CA MET A 64 -5.29 3.41 4.49
C MET A 64 -6.63 4.03 4.14
N ARG A 65 -7.26 3.52 3.07
CA ARG A 65 -8.61 3.92 2.70
C ARG A 65 -9.41 2.73 2.20
N ALA A 66 -10.74 2.83 2.29
CA ALA A 66 -11.62 1.81 1.74
C ALA A 66 -11.50 1.77 0.21
N PHE A 67 -11.61 0.59 -0.36
CA PHE A 67 -11.59 0.36 -1.80
C PHE A 67 -12.90 -0.33 -2.18
N THR A 68 -13.69 0.31 -3.03
CA THR A 68 -15.02 -0.16 -3.38
C THR A 68 -15.00 -1.11 -4.58
N LEU A 69 -16.11 -1.79 -4.83
CA LEU A 69 -16.27 -2.59 -6.05
C LEU A 69 -16.17 -1.72 -7.31
N GLU A 70 -16.63 -0.49 -7.24
CA GLU A 70 -16.48 0.46 -8.35
C GLU A 70 -15.00 0.75 -8.62
N ASP A 71 -14.22 0.99 -7.56
CA ASP A 71 -12.77 1.18 -7.67
C ASP A 71 -12.10 -0.05 -8.26
N TYR A 72 -12.52 -1.24 -7.82
CA TYR A 72 -12.00 -2.50 -8.32
C TYR A 72 -12.27 -2.66 -9.82
N ALA A 73 -13.47 -2.34 -10.26
CA ALA A 73 -13.84 -2.42 -11.67
C ALA A 73 -12.95 -1.50 -12.53
N LYS A 74 -12.70 -0.28 -12.05
CA LYS A 74 -11.82 0.67 -12.73
C LYS A 74 -10.39 0.17 -12.78
N LEU A 75 -9.92 -0.42 -11.69
CA LEU A 75 -8.56 -0.99 -11.63
C LEU A 75 -8.40 -2.11 -12.66
N ALA A 76 -9.35 -3.04 -12.70
CA ALA A 76 -9.31 -4.16 -13.64
C ALA A 76 -9.33 -3.68 -15.09
N LEU A 77 -10.20 -2.69 -15.40
CA LEU A 77 -10.30 -2.11 -16.71
C LEU A 77 -8.99 -1.45 -17.16
N ASN A 78 -8.39 -0.67 -16.28
CA ASN A 78 -7.13 0.03 -16.57
C ASN A 78 -5.94 -0.93 -16.71
N SER A 79 -5.98 -2.05 -15.97
CA SER A 79 -4.88 -3.01 -15.96
C SER A 79 -4.89 -3.93 -17.18
N ASP A 80 -6.05 -4.13 -17.80
CA ASP A 80 -6.20 -4.95 -18.98
C ASP A 80 -5.94 -4.17 -20.28
N ALA A 81 -5.70 -2.90 -20.19
CA ALA A 81 -5.46 -2.04 -21.32
C ALA A 81 -4.10 -2.32 -21.99
#